data_d9c03bf8ef0f2461390ab63022e61a9b
#
_entry.id   d9c03bf8ef0f2461390ab63022e61a9b
#
_cell.length_a   1.000
_cell.length_b   1.000
_cell.length_c   1.000
_cell.angle_alpha   90.00
_cell.angle_beta   90.00
_cell.angle_gamma   90.00
#
_symmetry.space_group_name_H-M   'P 1'
#
loop_
_entity.id
_entity.type
_entity.pdbx_description
1 polymer ?
#
loop_
_entity_poly.entity_id
_entity_poly.type
_entity_poly.pdbx_seq_one_letter_code
_entity_poly.pdbx_strand_id
1 'polypeptide(L)'
;IDLENPYIIFDVDEDNIGERLLAAFLFPVYKFVYGIIKATSGMNDNVSTGMNSTSAFYSVSSAVFMDEVWKMMKNRQSAEQIQNMVKLIRGYGGATIISTQQVSDLLGEEMKEYGETLLACSAITLLKKIKPRDMPYIRENYSLTDEEAERVIHFKRQQGLLITNGDNMEITLNASPREYAAFNDGTDKRYGKQHIV
;
A
#
# COMPACT_ATOMS: atom_id res chain seq x y z
N ILE A 1 4.55 7.71 -21.66
CA ILE A 1 3.70 7.81 -20.46
C ILE A 1 2.90 9.10 -20.58
N ASP A 2 1.59 8.98 -20.54
CA ASP A 2 0.67 10.12 -20.56
C ASP A 2 0.57 10.69 -19.15
N LEU A 3 1.14 11.87 -18.94
CA LEU A 3 1.14 12.56 -17.64
C LEU A 3 -0.15 13.34 -17.38
N GLU A 4 -1.04 13.48 -18.36
CA GLU A 4 -2.37 14.08 -18.19
C GLU A 4 -3.35 13.07 -17.59
N ASN A 5 -3.05 11.77 -17.68
CA ASN A 5 -3.83 10.73 -17.03
C ASN A 5 -3.55 10.73 -15.51
N PRO A 6 -4.58 10.87 -14.66
CA PRO A 6 -4.41 10.83 -13.21
C PRO A 6 -3.98 9.45 -12.68
N TYR A 7 -4.04 8.41 -13.51
CA TYR A 7 -3.66 7.05 -13.14
C TYR A 7 -2.52 6.56 -14.01
N ILE A 8 -1.41 6.19 -13.40
CA ILE A 8 -0.27 5.54 -14.05
C ILE A 8 -0.07 4.18 -13.41
N ILE A 9 -0.11 3.12 -14.20
CA ILE A 9 0.05 1.75 -13.74
C ILE A 9 1.34 1.18 -14.32
N PHE A 10 2.20 0.68 -13.46
CA PHE A 10 3.37 -0.11 -13.83
C PHE A 10 3.06 -1.57 -13.50
N ASP A 11 2.80 -2.37 -14.52
CA ASP A 11 2.68 -3.81 -14.37
C ASP A 11 4.08 -4.42 -14.44
N VAL A 12 4.53 -4.92 -13.28
CA VAL A 12 5.87 -5.47 -13.11
C VAL A 12 5.74 -6.94 -12.76
N ASP A 13 5.80 -7.77 -13.79
CA ASP A 13 5.73 -9.22 -13.65
C ASP A 13 7.13 -9.82 -13.57
N GLU A 14 7.42 -10.46 -12.44
CA GLU A 14 8.69 -11.14 -12.18
C GLU A 14 8.96 -12.27 -13.18
N ASP A 15 7.91 -12.99 -13.61
CA ASP A 15 8.01 -14.12 -14.54
C ASP A 15 8.49 -13.67 -15.93
N ASN A 16 8.16 -12.43 -16.32
CA ASN A 16 8.57 -11.85 -17.60
C ASN A 16 9.93 -11.17 -17.56
N ILE A 17 10.30 -10.57 -16.43
CA ILE A 17 11.52 -9.75 -16.32
C ILE A 17 12.68 -10.56 -15.71
N GLY A 18 12.37 -11.52 -14.87
CA GLY A 18 13.32 -12.28 -14.06
C GLY A 18 13.82 -11.49 -12.84
N GLU A 19 14.04 -12.20 -11.75
CA GLU A 19 14.35 -11.61 -10.43
C GLU A 19 15.56 -10.66 -10.45
N ARG A 20 16.62 -10.99 -11.21
CA ARG A 20 17.84 -10.16 -11.28
C ARG A 20 17.62 -8.82 -11.97
N LEU A 21 16.73 -8.77 -12.95
CA LEU A 21 16.44 -7.55 -13.69
C LEU A 21 15.35 -6.70 -13.04
N LEU A 22 14.55 -7.30 -12.16
CA LEU A 22 13.48 -6.63 -11.46
C LEU A 22 13.98 -5.39 -10.71
N ALA A 23 15.06 -5.50 -9.96
CA ALA A 23 15.66 -4.38 -9.24
C ALA A 23 16.14 -3.27 -10.17
N ALA A 24 16.78 -3.64 -11.28
CA ALA A 24 17.26 -2.67 -12.28
C ALA A 24 16.10 -1.94 -12.97
N PHE A 25 14.97 -2.62 -13.17
CA PHE A 25 13.75 -2.05 -13.74
C PHE A 25 13.03 -1.14 -12.72
N LEU A 26 12.93 -1.55 -11.48
CA LEU A 26 12.23 -0.80 -10.44
C LEU A 26 12.92 0.52 -10.09
N PHE A 27 14.25 0.58 -10.18
CA PHE A 27 14.99 1.79 -9.85
C PHE A 27 14.55 3.02 -10.69
N PRO A 28 14.54 2.97 -12.05
CA PRO A 28 14.04 4.09 -12.84
C PRO A 28 12.54 4.37 -12.60
N VAL A 29 11.72 3.35 -12.34
CA VAL A 29 10.31 3.54 -11.99
C VAL A 29 10.18 4.36 -10.70
N TYR A 30 10.90 4.02 -9.64
CA TYR A 30 10.90 4.80 -8.41
C TYR A 30 11.39 6.24 -8.61
N LYS A 31 12.46 6.43 -9.37
CA LYS A 31 12.97 7.76 -9.69
C LYS A 31 11.95 8.60 -10.45
N PHE A 32 11.24 7.99 -11.38
CA PHE A 32 10.19 8.62 -12.16
C PHE A 32 9.01 9.02 -11.28
N VAL A 33 8.46 8.08 -10.49
CA VAL A 33 7.34 8.31 -9.57
C VAL A 33 7.69 9.40 -8.55
N TYR A 34 8.87 9.31 -7.94
CA TYR A 34 9.35 10.29 -6.99
C TYR A 34 9.51 11.68 -7.63
N GLY A 35 10.00 11.73 -8.87
CA GLY A 35 10.12 12.97 -9.66
C GLY A 35 8.77 13.65 -9.90
N ILE A 36 7.73 12.86 -10.24
CA ILE A 36 6.37 13.37 -10.42
C ILE A 36 5.83 13.95 -9.11
N ILE A 37 5.93 13.19 -8.01
CA ILE A 37 5.43 13.63 -6.70
C ILE A 37 6.10 14.93 -6.27
N LYS A 38 7.41 15.04 -6.45
CA LYS A 38 8.16 16.25 -6.12
C LYS A 38 7.75 17.44 -7.00
N ALA A 39 7.54 17.22 -8.29
CA ALA A 39 7.08 18.27 -9.20
C ALA A 39 5.68 18.76 -8.83
N THR A 40 4.78 17.84 -8.47
CA THR A 40 3.42 18.15 -8.03
C THR A 40 3.42 18.95 -6.72
N SER A 41 4.31 18.61 -5.78
CA SER A 41 4.48 19.36 -4.54
C SER A 41 4.90 20.82 -4.81
N GLY A 42 5.86 21.03 -5.71
CA GLY A 42 6.28 22.38 -6.10
C GLY A 42 5.17 23.23 -6.73
N MET A 43 4.22 22.60 -7.41
CA MET A 43 3.00 23.28 -7.91
C MET A 43 2.10 23.73 -6.76
N ASN A 44 1.96 22.90 -5.71
CA ASN A 44 1.18 23.24 -4.52
C ASN A 44 1.76 24.45 -3.76
N ASP A 45 3.09 24.55 -3.66
CA ASP A 45 3.76 25.68 -3.02
C ASP A 45 3.51 27.00 -3.76
N ASN A 46 3.50 26.96 -5.10
CA ASN A 46 3.19 28.14 -5.92
C ASN A 46 1.72 28.57 -5.82
N VAL A 47 0.81 27.64 -5.57
CA VAL A 47 -0.61 27.93 -5.34
C VAL A 47 -0.82 28.56 -3.95
N SER A 48 -0.09 28.11 -2.94
CA SER A 48 -0.19 28.64 -1.56
C SER A 48 0.41 30.04 -1.39
N THR A 49 1.36 30.42 -2.24
CA THR A 49 1.99 31.76 -2.23
C THR A 49 1.26 32.80 -3.10
N GLY A 50 0.35 32.37 -3.97
CA GLY A 50 -0.50 33.25 -4.76
C GLY A 50 -1.70 33.78 -3.98
N MET A 51 -1.78 35.08 -3.83
CA MET A 51 -2.67 35.89 -2.98
C MET A 51 -4.18 35.77 -3.27
N ASN A 52 -4.73 34.61 -3.52
CA ASN A 52 -6.19 34.46 -3.60
C ASN A 52 -6.63 33.19 -2.85
N SER A 53 -7.23 33.41 -1.72
CA SER A 53 -7.73 32.41 -0.75
C SER A 53 -8.76 31.39 -1.28
N THR A 54 -9.11 31.44 -2.53
CA THR A 54 -10.00 30.47 -3.21
C THR A 54 -9.25 29.28 -3.82
N SER A 55 -7.94 29.37 -4.01
CA SER A 55 -7.13 28.28 -4.62
C SER A 55 -6.58 27.26 -3.64
N ALA A 56 -6.79 27.44 -2.33
CA ALA A 56 -6.38 26.49 -1.28
C ALA A 56 -7.09 25.12 -1.36
N PHE A 57 -8.13 25.00 -2.17
CA PHE A 57 -8.90 23.75 -2.35
C PHE A 57 -8.36 22.80 -3.43
N TYR A 58 -7.34 23.20 -4.18
CA TYR A 58 -6.80 22.39 -5.30
C TYR A 58 -5.35 21.95 -5.07
N SER A 59 -5.04 21.47 -3.86
CA SER A 59 -3.78 20.78 -3.67
C SER A 59 -3.84 19.42 -4.38
N VAL A 60 -2.92 19.18 -5.31
CA VAL A 60 -2.82 17.86 -5.95
C VAL A 60 -2.11 16.94 -4.96
N SER A 61 -2.81 15.94 -4.49
CA SER A 61 -2.24 14.87 -3.66
C SER A 61 -1.93 13.65 -4.52
N SER A 62 -0.79 13.05 -4.29
CA SER A 62 -0.36 11.85 -4.99
C SER A 62 -0.43 10.64 -4.08
N ALA A 63 -0.88 9.50 -4.60
CA ALA A 63 -0.84 8.23 -3.89
C ALA A 63 -0.08 7.18 -4.71
N VAL A 64 0.80 6.44 -4.05
CA VAL A 64 1.54 5.33 -4.65
C VAL A 64 1.06 4.04 -4.03
N PHE A 65 0.44 3.20 -4.87
CA PHE A 65 0.00 1.86 -4.48
C PHE A 65 1.09 0.86 -4.83
N MET A 66 1.53 0.08 -3.87
CA MET A 66 2.50 -0.99 -4.04
C MET A 66 1.87 -2.30 -3.59
N ASP A 67 1.44 -3.09 -4.56
CA ASP A 67 0.90 -4.42 -4.30
C ASP A 67 2.03 -5.43 -4.22
N GLU A 68 1.91 -6.39 -3.29
CA GLU A 68 2.93 -7.41 -3.01
C GLU A 68 4.34 -6.81 -2.86
N VAL A 69 4.46 -5.79 -2.02
CA VAL A 69 5.69 -5.00 -1.85
C VAL A 69 6.92 -5.85 -1.54
N TRP A 70 6.74 -7.00 -0.88
CA TRP A 70 7.83 -7.93 -0.56
C TRP A 70 8.60 -8.40 -1.83
N LYS A 71 7.91 -8.57 -2.96
CA LYS A 71 8.56 -8.92 -4.24
C LYS A 71 9.57 -7.85 -4.66
N MET A 72 9.22 -6.60 -4.41
CA MET A 72 10.05 -5.45 -4.74
C MET A 72 11.21 -5.26 -3.76
N MET A 73 11.12 -5.86 -2.56
CA MET A 73 12.11 -5.73 -1.48
C MET A 73 13.13 -6.88 -1.45
N LYS A 74 13.09 -7.83 -2.38
CA LYS A 74 13.97 -9.00 -2.40
C LYS A 74 15.48 -8.68 -2.40
N ASN A 75 15.86 -7.50 -2.83
CA ASN A 75 17.25 -7.06 -2.72
C ASN A 75 17.36 -5.76 -1.93
N ARG A 76 18.50 -5.60 -1.27
CA ARG A 76 18.78 -4.47 -0.39
C ARG A 76 18.58 -3.12 -1.06
N GLN A 77 19.05 -2.95 -2.29
CA GLN A 77 18.98 -1.67 -2.99
C GLN A 77 17.52 -1.23 -3.26
N SER A 78 16.66 -2.16 -3.68
CA SER A 78 15.23 -1.88 -3.86
C SER A 78 14.54 -1.61 -2.53
N ALA A 79 14.86 -2.37 -1.47
CA ALA A 79 14.31 -2.16 -0.15
C ALA A 79 14.66 -0.76 0.40
N GLU A 80 15.90 -0.31 0.25
CA GLU A 80 16.35 1.04 0.61
C GLU A 80 15.58 2.14 -0.16
N GLN A 81 15.30 1.93 -1.46
CA GLN A 81 14.55 2.89 -2.25
C GLN A 81 13.10 3.01 -1.78
N ILE A 82 12.44 1.88 -1.50
CA ILE A 82 11.06 1.85 -0.97
C ILE A 82 11.02 2.54 0.40
N GLN A 83 11.94 2.19 1.30
CA GLN A 83 12.05 2.79 2.62
C GLN A 83 12.21 4.32 2.52
N ASN A 84 13.09 4.80 1.66
CA ASN A 84 13.30 6.23 1.44
C ASN A 84 12.04 6.91 0.89
N MET A 85 11.35 6.28 -0.06
CA MET A 85 10.11 6.82 -0.60
C MET A 85 9.03 6.94 0.49
N VAL A 86 8.82 5.90 1.29
CA VAL A 86 7.82 5.90 2.36
C VAL A 86 8.11 6.98 3.41
N LYS A 87 9.38 7.17 3.76
CA LYS A 87 9.79 8.22 4.71
C LYS A 87 9.58 9.64 4.19
N LEU A 88 9.81 9.86 2.90
CA LEU A 88 9.88 11.21 2.33
C LEU A 88 8.58 11.66 1.65
N ILE A 89 7.76 10.75 1.16
CA ILE A 89 6.59 11.06 0.33
C ILE A 89 5.59 11.98 1.04
N ARG A 90 5.43 11.81 2.36
CA ARG A 90 4.56 12.65 3.18
C ARG A 90 4.97 14.13 3.14
N GLY A 91 6.29 14.42 3.12
CA GLY A 91 6.81 15.77 3.03
C GLY A 91 6.46 16.48 1.72
N TYR A 92 6.08 15.71 0.70
CA TYR A 92 5.64 16.21 -0.61
C TYR A 92 4.12 16.12 -0.83
N GLY A 93 3.34 15.95 0.25
CA GLY A 93 1.88 15.84 0.15
C GLY A 93 1.39 14.54 -0.46
N GLY A 94 2.26 13.52 -0.55
CA GLY A 94 1.90 12.20 -1.05
C GLY A 94 1.63 11.18 0.05
N ALA A 95 1.06 10.04 -0.35
CA ALA A 95 0.84 8.87 0.51
C ALA A 95 1.32 7.60 -0.17
N THR A 96 1.79 6.63 0.61
CA THR A 96 2.03 5.26 0.16
C THR A 96 0.97 4.33 0.71
N ILE A 97 0.48 3.44 -0.12
CA ILE A 97 -0.44 2.37 0.25
C ILE A 97 0.24 1.06 -0.15
N ILE A 98 0.51 0.23 0.83
CA ILE A 98 1.31 -0.97 0.67
C ILE A 98 0.46 -2.18 1.01
N SER A 99 0.51 -3.21 0.20
CA SER A 99 -0.11 -4.49 0.52
C SER A 99 0.90 -5.65 0.49
N THR A 100 0.61 -6.67 1.29
CA THR A 100 1.32 -7.95 1.29
C THR A 100 0.39 -9.06 1.76
N GLN A 101 0.56 -10.25 1.23
CA GLN A 101 -0.22 -11.42 1.65
C GLN A 101 0.37 -12.14 2.86
N GLN A 102 1.67 -11.97 3.11
CA GLN A 102 2.37 -12.62 4.20
C GLN A 102 3.25 -11.62 4.94
N VAL A 103 3.04 -11.52 6.25
CA VAL A 103 3.82 -10.61 7.11
C VAL A 103 5.26 -11.12 7.26
N SER A 104 5.44 -12.44 7.31
CA SER A 104 6.77 -13.07 7.38
C SER A 104 7.69 -12.69 6.22
N ASP A 105 7.13 -12.36 5.05
CA ASP A 105 7.93 -11.97 3.88
C ASP A 105 8.52 -10.56 4.03
N LEU A 106 7.88 -9.70 4.85
CA LEU A 106 8.37 -8.37 5.19
C LEU A 106 9.29 -8.36 6.43
N LEU A 107 8.99 -9.20 7.41
CA LEU A 107 9.63 -9.20 8.73
C LEU A 107 10.58 -10.39 8.93
N GLY A 108 10.87 -11.16 7.88
CA GLY A 108 11.90 -12.20 7.90
C GLY A 108 13.30 -11.61 8.16
N GLU A 109 14.23 -12.42 8.68
CA GLU A 109 15.54 -11.98 9.18
C GLU A 109 16.30 -11.06 8.21
N GLU A 110 16.28 -11.37 6.91
CA GLU A 110 17.01 -10.59 5.90
C GLU A 110 16.41 -9.20 5.63
N MET A 111 15.10 -9.03 5.81
CA MET A 111 14.35 -7.81 5.48
C MET A 111 13.76 -7.12 6.71
N LYS A 112 14.02 -7.64 7.91
CA LYS A 112 13.38 -7.18 9.16
C LYS A 112 13.50 -5.67 9.34
N GLU A 113 14.69 -5.10 9.19
CA GLU A 113 14.93 -3.66 9.36
C GLU A 113 14.09 -2.80 8.42
N TYR A 114 13.96 -3.23 7.16
CA TYR A 114 13.16 -2.51 6.17
C TYR A 114 11.67 -2.66 6.44
N GLY A 115 11.21 -3.86 6.76
CA GLY A 115 9.82 -4.14 7.10
C GLY A 115 9.37 -3.39 8.35
N GLU A 116 10.15 -3.40 9.42
CA GLU A 116 9.88 -2.62 10.64
C GLU A 116 9.76 -1.12 10.34
N THR A 117 10.61 -0.60 9.44
CA THR A 117 10.50 0.82 9.03
C THR A 117 9.17 1.08 8.30
N LEU A 118 8.74 0.19 7.40
CA LEU A 118 7.45 0.35 6.70
C LEU A 118 6.30 0.36 7.70
N LEU A 119 6.31 -0.54 8.66
CA LEU A 119 5.29 -0.58 9.72
C LEU A 119 5.32 0.68 10.59
N ALA A 120 6.50 1.11 11.02
CA ALA A 120 6.65 2.32 11.85
C ALA A 120 6.22 3.62 11.12
N CYS A 121 6.34 3.66 9.80
CA CYS A 121 5.87 4.78 8.99
C CYS A 121 4.37 4.71 8.65
N SER A 122 3.71 3.59 8.92
CA SER A 122 2.30 3.39 8.62
C SER A 122 1.41 4.02 9.70
N ALA A 123 0.67 5.06 9.33
CA ALA A 123 -0.31 5.69 10.23
C ALA A 123 -1.60 4.87 10.35
N ILE A 124 -1.91 4.07 9.34
CA ILE A 124 -3.09 3.21 9.29
C ILE A 124 -2.65 1.83 8.80
N THR A 125 -3.02 0.79 9.53
CA THR A 125 -2.79 -0.60 9.14
C THR A 125 -4.10 -1.36 9.14
N LEU A 126 -4.36 -2.10 8.08
CA LEU A 126 -5.50 -3.00 7.97
C LEU A 126 -5.03 -4.44 7.99
N LEU A 127 -5.24 -5.12 9.10
CA LEU A 127 -5.00 -6.55 9.22
C LEU A 127 -6.24 -7.30 8.71
N LYS A 128 -6.06 -8.10 7.68
CA LYS A 128 -7.03 -9.10 7.23
C LYS A 128 -6.81 -10.39 8.01
N LYS A 129 -7.35 -11.50 7.56
CA LYS A 129 -7.10 -12.80 8.19
C LYS A 129 -5.60 -13.12 8.17
N ILE A 130 -5.00 -13.28 9.33
CA ILE A 130 -3.59 -13.63 9.51
C ILE A 130 -3.45 -15.13 9.76
N LYS A 131 -2.42 -15.73 9.18
CA LYS A 131 -2.08 -17.13 9.48
C LYS A 131 -1.49 -17.23 10.89
N PRO A 132 -1.79 -18.27 11.69
CA PRO A 132 -1.25 -18.42 13.05
C PRO A 132 0.27 -18.29 13.13
N ARG A 133 0.99 -18.76 12.12
CA ARG A 133 2.46 -18.67 12.05
C ARG A 133 3.00 -17.25 11.97
N ASP A 134 2.21 -16.30 11.44
CA ASP A 134 2.61 -14.89 11.27
C ASP A 134 2.21 -14.03 12.49
N MET A 135 1.41 -14.58 13.40
CA MET A 135 0.93 -13.87 14.59
C MET A 135 2.04 -13.37 15.52
N PRO A 136 3.16 -14.09 15.75
CA PRO A 136 4.26 -13.57 16.55
C PRO A 136 4.80 -12.24 16.03
N TYR A 137 4.97 -12.08 14.71
CA TYR A 137 5.43 -10.83 14.09
C TYR A 137 4.44 -9.69 14.29
N ILE A 138 3.13 -9.98 14.21
CA ILE A 138 2.07 -9.00 14.43
C ILE A 138 2.07 -8.55 15.89
N ARG A 139 2.19 -9.47 16.84
CA ARG A 139 2.23 -9.14 18.29
C ARG A 139 3.47 -8.32 18.67
N GLU A 140 4.61 -8.58 18.03
CA GLU A 140 5.85 -7.82 18.25
C GLU A 140 5.70 -6.35 17.82
N ASN A 141 4.98 -6.10 16.73
CA ASN A 141 4.88 -4.77 16.11
C ASN A 141 3.60 -4.00 16.45
N TYR A 142 2.54 -4.69 16.87
CA TYR A 142 1.26 -4.09 17.23
C TYR A 142 0.81 -4.57 18.60
N SER A 143 0.42 -3.64 19.46
CA SER A 143 -0.07 -3.95 20.81
C SER A 143 -1.49 -4.55 20.75
N LEU A 144 -1.63 -5.75 20.22
CA LEU A 144 -2.90 -6.47 20.18
C LEU A 144 -3.16 -7.15 21.52
N THR A 145 -4.41 -7.07 21.97
CA THR A 145 -4.90 -7.95 23.06
C THR A 145 -4.98 -9.41 22.58
N ASP A 146 -5.03 -10.35 23.52
CA ASP A 146 -5.17 -11.76 23.18
C ASP A 146 -6.47 -12.03 22.42
N GLU A 147 -7.54 -11.32 22.77
CA GLU A 147 -8.84 -11.42 22.12
C GLU A 147 -8.81 -10.90 20.67
N GLU A 148 -8.13 -9.78 20.41
CA GLU A 148 -7.96 -9.24 19.06
C GLU A 148 -7.13 -10.18 18.18
N ALA A 149 -6.02 -10.70 18.71
CA ALA A 149 -5.18 -11.66 18.00
C ALA A 149 -5.94 -12.93 17.62
N GLU A 150 -6.74 -13.46 18.52
CA GLU A 150 -7.58 -14.64 18.27
C GLU A 150 -8.63 -14.35 17.19
N ARG A 151 -9.28 -13.17 17.26
CA ARG A 151 -10.25 -12.75 16.23
C ARG A 151 -9.63 -12.60 14.85
N VAL A 152 -8.47 -11.99 14.74
CA VAL A 152 -7.77 -11.77 13.46
C VAL A 152 -7.47 -13.10 12.76
N ILE A 153 -7.10 -14.16 13.49
CA ILE A 153 -6.86 -15.48 12.93
C ILE A 153 -8.16 -16.07 12.32
N HIS A 154 -9.32 -15.75 12.90
CA HIS A 154 -10.62 -16.31 12.50
C HIS A 154 -11.44 -15.39 11.57
N PHE A 155 -10.92 -14.23 11.17
CA PHE A 155 -11.63 -13.31 10.28
C PHE A 155 -12.11 -13.98 9.00
N LYS A 156 -13.31 -13.60 8.59
CA LYS A 156 -13.87 -13.91 7.27
C LYS A 156 -13.29 -12.95 6.21
N ARG A 157 -13.50 -13.28 4.94
CA ARG A 157 -12.95 -12.51 3.80
C ARG A 157 -13.18 -10.99 3.89
N GLN A 158 -14.35 -10.57 4.36
CA GLN A 158 -14.74 -9.15 4.43
C GLN A 158 -14.33 -8.47 5.74
N GLN A 159 -13.93 -9.21 6.76
CA GLN A 159 -13.54 -8.67 8.06
C GLN A 159 -12.09 -8.23 8.07
N GLY A 160 -11.78 -7.26 8.92
CA GLY A 160 -10.43 -6.77 9.17
C GLY A 160 -10.36 -6.00 10.47
N LEU A 161 -9.16 -5.89 11.01
CA LEU A 161 -8.83 -5.02 12.13
C LEU A 161 -8.11 -3.79 11.59
N LEU A 162 -8.74 -2.64 11.71
CA LEU A 162 -8.16 -1.35 11.38
C LEU A 162 -7.41 -0.84 12.61
N ILE A 163 -6.12 -0.64 12.48
CA ILE A 163 -5.22 -0.14 13.51
C ILE A 163 -4.85 1.29 13.13
N THR A 164 -5.00 2.21 14.04
CA THR A 164 -4.59 3.61 13.92
C THR A 164 -3.71 4.00 15.11
N ASN A 165 -3.20 5.23 15.12
CA ASN A 165 -2.31 5.71 16.20
C ASN A 165 -2.98 5.80 17.59
N GLY A 166 -4.23 5.42 17.75
CA GLY A 166 -4.93 5.52 19.02
C GLY A 166 -5.86 4.35 19.33
N ASP A 167 -6.39 3.70 18.30
CA ASP A 167 -7.45 2.72 18.49
C ASP A 167 -7.37 1.57 17.49
N ASN A 168 -7.78 0.39 17.94
CA ASN A 168 -8.01 -0.78 17.09
C ASN A 168 -9.52 -0.93 16.88
N MET A 169 -9.95 -1.05 15.64
CA MET A 169 -11.35 -1.15 15.27
C MET A 169 -11.58 -2.35 14.35
N GLU A 170 -12.48 -3.24 14.74
CA GLU A 170 -12.94 -4.30 13.85
C GLU A 170 -13.90 -3.73 12.81
N ILE A 171 -13.63 -3.98 11.55
CA ILE A 171 -14.42 -3.49 10.42
C ILE A 171 -14.89 -4.60 9.50
N THR A 172 -16.00 -4.36 8.83
CA THR A 172 -16.48 -5.21 7.74
C THR A 172 -16.52 -4.41 6.45
N LEU A 173 -15.78 -4.86 5.45
CA LEU A 173 -15.71 -4.24 4.13
C LEU A 173 -16.81 -4.83 3.24
N ASN A 174 -17.81 -4.03 2.91
CA ASN A 174 -18.90 -4.42 2.03
C ASN A 174 -18.74 -3.70 0.68
N ALA A 175 -18.44 -4.45 -0.36
CA ALA A 175 -18.48 -3.92 -1.71
C ALA A 175 -19.93 -3.81 -2.20
N SER A 176 -20.24 -2.73 -2.89
CA SER A 176 -21.52 -2.60 -3.61
C SER A 176 -21.62 -3.64 -4.73
N PRO A 177 -22.82 -3.99 -5.20
CA PRO A 177 -22.98 -4.93 -6.32
C PRO A 177 -22.19 -4.49 -7.57
N ARG A 178 -22.08 -3.19 -7.82
CA ARG A 178 -21.34 -2.62 -8.95
C ARG A 178 -19.83 -2.80 -8.79
N GLU A 179 -19.28 -2.50 -7.63
CA GLU A 179 -17.87 -2.73 -7.32
C GLU A 179 -17.53 -4.22 -7.38
N TYR A 180 -18.42 -5.03 -6.82
CA TYR A 180 -18.25 -6.48 -6.87
C TYR A 180 -18.20 -7.01 -8.31
N ALA A 181 -19.09 -6.54 -9.19
CA ALA A 181 -19.10 -6.92 -10.60
C ALA A 181 -17.82 -6.47 -11.33
N ALA A 182 -17.29 -5.28 -10.98
CA ALA A 182 -16.08 -4.74 -11.61
C ALA A 182 -14.79 -5.49 -11.18
N PHE A 183 -14.72 -5.94 -9.93
CA PHE A 183 -13.50 -6.54 -9.37
C PHE A 183 -13.57 -8.06 -9.16
N ASN A 184 -14.70 -8.69 -9.54
CA ASN A 184 -14.83 -10.14 -9.42
C ASN A 184 -14.14 -10.83 -10.62
N ASP A 185 -13.05 -11.53 -10.33
CA ASP A 185 -12.30 -12.34 -11.29
C ASP A 185 -13.02 -13.66 -11.70
N GLY A 186 -14.26 -13.83 -11.28
CA GLY A 186 -15.05 -15.03 -11.56
C GLY A 186 -14.78 -16.21 -10.61
N THR A 187 -13.87 -16.07 -9.66
CA THR A 187 -13.58 -17.14 -8.66
C THR A 187 -14.64 -17.22 -7.58
N ASP A 188 -15.39 -16.15 -7.33
CA ASP A 188 -16.47 -16.15 -6.34
C ASP A 188 -17.83 -16.50 -6.98
N LYS A 189 -18.22 -17.75 -6.83
CA LYS A 189 -19.46 -18.32 -7.41
C LYS A 189 -20.77 -17.80 -6.76
N ARG A 190 -20.71 -17.00 -5.70
CA ARG A 190 -21.91 -16.53 -4.96
C ARG A 190 -22.75 -15.52 -5.73
N TYR A 191 -22.16 -14.81 -6.65
CA TYR A 191 -22.84 -13.85 -7.51
C TYR A 191 -22.64 -14.33 -8.94
N GLY A 192 -23.57 -15.15 -9.43
CA GLY A 192 -23.53 -15.63 -10.80
C GLY A 192 -23.31 -14.51 -11.81
N LYS A 193 -22.81 -14.83 -13.00
CA LYS A 193 -22.59 -13.89 -14.11
C LYS A 193 -23.84 -13.03 -14.34
N GLN A 194 -23.94 -11.90 -13.64
CA GLN A 194 -24.88 -10.87 -14.02
C GLN A 194 -24.26 -10.11 -15.18
N HIS A 195 -24.78 -10.32 -16.37
CA HIS A 195 -24.49 -9.50 -17.54
C HIS A 195 -24.86 -8.07 -17.19
N ILE A 196 -23.87 -7.19 -17.14
CA ILE A 196 -24.07 -5.76 -17.08
C ILE A 196 -24.53 -5.36 -18.49
N VAL A 197 -25.79 -4.96 -18.63
CA VAL A 197 -26.34 -4.28 -19.81
C VAL A 197 -26.05 -2.79 -19.66
#